data_de8ae0d1d1aca431e87a5646e5f5fcdb
#
_entry.id   de8ae0d1d1aca431e87a5646e5f5fcdb
#
_cell.length_a   1.000
_cell.length_b   1.000
_cell.length_c   1.000
_cell.angle_alpha   90.00
_cell.angle_beta   90.00
_cell.angle_gamma   90.00
#
_symmetry.space_group_name_H-M   'P 1'
#
loop_
_entity.id
_entity.type
_entity.pdbx_description
1 polymer ?
#
loop_
_entity_poly.entity_id
_entity_poly.type
_entity_poly.pdbx_seq_one_letter_code
_entity_poly.pdbx_strand_id
1 'polypeptide(L)'
;MNGNGATPVLQARGLTKRYGRVVAIDGSDLELYPGEILAVIGDNGAGKSSLIKALSGALIPDSGEIHLDGRQVHFRNPMEAREAGIETVYQTLAVAPGLDIADNLFLGREQRRSGPLGSVFRMLDRKHMRSEARRHMSELGIGTLQNIGQAVESLSGGQRQAVAVARSAAFGSKVVILDEPTAALGVKEGNRVLQLIRDVRDRGLPVILISHNMPHVFEVADRIHIQRLGRRATVITPKSHSMSEAVAIMTGAAPPPPHAV
;
A
#
# COMPACT_ATOMS: atom_id res chain seq x y z
N MET A 1 3.62 8.69 -23.19
CA MET A 1 2.24 8.21 -23.45
C MET A 1 2.30 6.70 -23.42
N ASN A 2 1.80 6.06 -22.35
CA ASN A 2 1.71 4.60 -22.33
C ASN A 2 0.74 4.16 -23.41
N GLY A 3 1.23 3.38 -24.39
CA GLY A 3 0.51 2.97 -25.59
C GLY A 3 -0.66 2.00 -25.39
N ASN A 4 -1.27 1.98 -24.24
CA ASN A 4 -2.34 1.02 -23.90
C ASN A 4 -3.61 1.70 -23.42
N GLY A 5 -3.97 2.88 -23.72
CA GLY A 5 -5.32 3.46 -23.48
C GLY A 5 -5.99 3.14 -22.11
N ALA A 6 -5.27 2.52 -21.18
CA ALA A 6 -5.80 2.09 -19.89
C ALA A 6 -6.02 3.32 -18.98
N THR A 7 -7.23 3.40 -18.43
CA THR A 7 -7.55 4.42 -17.43
C THR A 7 -6.90 4.04 -16.10
N PRO A 8 -6.22 4.99 -15.40
CA PRO A 8 -5.67 4.73 -14.08
C PRO A 8 -6.79 4.39 -13.08
N VAL A 9 -6.54 3.40 -12.22
CA VAL A 9 -7.42 3.07 -11.09
C VAL A 9 -7.36 4.16 -10.03
N LEU A 10 -6.15 4.65 -9.73
CA LEU A 10 -5.94 5.76 -8.80
C LEU A 10 -5.06 6.81 -9.48
N GLN A 11 -5.49 8.05 -9.44
CA GLN A 11 -4.75 9.18 -10.00
C GLN A 11 -4.74 10.35 -9.03
N ALA A 12 -3.58 10.96 -8.85
CA ALA A 12 -3.41 12.26 -8.22
C ALA A 12 -2.96 13.27 -9.25
N ARG A 13 -3.51 14.48 -9.22
CA ARG A 13 -3.18 15.58 -10.11
C ARG A 13 -2.88 16.84 -9.31
N GLY A 14 -1.67 17.37 -9.47
CA GLY A 14 -1.27 18.64 -8.89
C GLY A 14 -1.40 18.72 -7.37
N LEU A 15 -1.25 17.60 -6.64
CA LEU A 15 -1.39 17.59 -5.20
C LEU A 15 -0.38 18.50 -4.54
N THR A 16 -0.86 19.35 -3.62
CA THR A 16 -0.03 20.27 -2.85
C THR A 16 -0.35 20.15 -1.37
N LYS A 17 0.70 20.16 -0.52
CA LYS A 17 0.56 20.20 0.93
C LYS A 17 1.67 21.01 1.56
N ARG A 18 1.29 21.95 2.41
CA ARG A 18 2.22 22.81 3.17
C ARG A 18 1.99 22.67 4.66
N TYR A 19 3.06 22.69 5.41
CA TYR A 19 3.06 22.78 6.86
C TYR A 19 3.81 24.06 7.26
N GLY A 20 3.08 25.14 7.42
CA GLY A 20 3.69 26.45 7.62
C GLY A 20 4.57 26.84 6.42
N ARG A 21 5.88 26.94 6.64
CA ARG A 21 6.87 27.26 5.59
C ARG A 21 7.39 26.03 4.83
N VAL A 22 7.11 24.84 5.32
CA VAL A 22 7.60 23.59 4.72
C VAL A 22 6.60 23.12 3.66
N VAL A 23 7.05 22.98 2.42
CA VAL A 23 6.27 22.39 1.34
C VAL A 23 6.56 20.89 1.30
N ALA A 24 5.60 20.08 1.73
CA ALA A 24 5.75 18.63 1.80
C ALA A 24 5.37 17.94 0.48
N ILE A 25 4.38 18.50 -0.24
CA ILE A 25 3.98 18.10 -1.60
C ILE A 25 3.82 19.40 -2.39
N ASP A 26 4.34 19.45 -3.60
CA ASP A 26 4.40 20.65 -4.43
C ASP A 26 3.98 20.33 -5.87
N GLY A 27 2.68 20.28 -6.11
CA GLY A 27 2.12 19.97 -7.41
C GLY A 27 2.47 18.55 -7.91
N SER A 28 2.47 17.56 -7.02
CA SER A 28 2.84 16.18 -7.38
C SER A 28 1.69 15.45 -8.04
N ASP A 29 2.02 14.72 -9.12
CA ASP A 29 1.11 13.81 -9.82
C ASP A 29 1.48 12.36 -9.51
N LEU A 30 0.49 11.47 -9.56
CA LEU A 30 0.70 10.02 -9.48
C LEU A 30 -0.38 9.31 -10.28
N GLU A 31 -0.03 8.22 -10.95
CA GLU A 31 -0.96 7.38 -11.69
C GLU A 31 -0.65 5.92 -11.43
N LEU A 32 -1.66 5.18 -10.98
CA LEU A 32 -1.61 3.73 -10.76
C LEU A 32 -2.59 3.05 -11.70
N TYR A 33 -2.11 2.08 -12.46
CA TYR A 33 -2.92 1.33 -13.43
C TYR A 33 -3.35 -0.03 -12.90
N PRO A 34 -4.37 -0.65 -13.50
CA PRO A 34 -4.80 -2.00 -13.14
C PRO A 34 -3.67 -3.01 -13.27
N GLY A 35 -3.54 -3.90 -12.28
CA GLY A 35 -2.60 -5.03 -12.34
C GLY A 35 -1.13 -4.65 -12.33
N GLU A 36 -0.76 -3.47 -11.78
CA GLU A 36 0.65 -3.07 -11.65
C GLU A 36 1.09 -2.92 -10.20
N ILE A 37 2.39 -3.07 -9.98
CA ILE A 37 3.10 -2.61 -8.79
C ILE A 37 3.83 -1.31 -9.16
N LEU A 38 3.33 -0.18 -8.67
CA LEU A 38 3.99 1.11 -8.77
C LEU A 38 4.84 1.33 -7.52
N ALA A 39 6.17 1.28 -7.66
CA ALA A 39 7.04 1.68 -6.57
C ALA A 39 7.16 3.21 -6.49
N VAL A 40 7.15 3.75 -5.26
CA VAL A 40 7.41 5.16 -4.98
C VAL A 40 8.72 5.26 -4.21
N ILE A 41 9.74 5.78 -4.87
CA ILE A 41 11.07 6.00 -4.29
C ILE A 41 11.37 7.49 -4.16
N GLY A 42 12.35 7.82 -3.34
CA GLY A 42 12.77 9.20 -3.11
C GLY A 42 13.61 9.29 -1.85
N ASP A 43 14.38 10.35 -1.71
CA ASP A 43 15.19 10.60 -0.53
C ASP A 43 14.33 10.90 0.71
N ASN A 44 14.96 10.94 1.88
CA ASN A 44 14.30 11.39 3.11
C ASN A 44 13.85 12.85 2.95
N GLY A 45 12.58 13.12 3.32
CA GLY A 45 12.00 14.44 3.11
C GLY A 45 11.50 14.73 1.68
N ALA A 46 11.60 13.78 0.73
CA ALA A 46 11.11 13.96 -0.65
C ALA A 46 9.59 14.12 -0.78
N GLY A 47 8.82 13.90 0.31
CA GLY A 47 7.36 14.03 0.32
C GLY A 47 6.59 12.72 0.12
N LYS A 48 7.27 11.56 0.02
CA LYS A 48 6.63 10.24 -0.18
C LYS A 48 5.51 9.95 0.82
N SER A 49 5.83 10.02 2.12
CA SER A 49 4.85 9.71 3.17
C SER A 49 3.69 10.70 3.19
N SER A 50 3.91 11.97 2.82
CA SER A 50 2.84 12.96 2.71
C SER A 50 1.94 12.67 1.52
N LEU A 51 2.51 12.27 0.36
CA LEU A 51 1.77 11.84 -0.82
C LEU A 51 0.88 10.63 -0.50
N ILE A 52 1.44 9.61 0.15
CA ILE A 52 0.68 8.42 0.53
C ILE A 52 -0.42 8.74 1.54
N LYS A 53 -0.13 9.58 2.54
CA LYS A 53 -1.16 10.03 3.50
C LYS A 53 -2.28 10.81 2.83
N ALA A 54 -1.99 11.58 1.77
CA ALA A 54 -3.03 12.25 0.99
C ALA A 54 -3.89 11.25 0.23
N LEU A 55 -3.29 10.25 -0.44
CA LEU A 55 -4.00 9.21 -1.16
C LEU A 55 -4.86 8.30 -0.25
N SER A 56 -4.43 8.09 0.99
CA SER A 56 -5.11 7.25 1.99
C SER A 56 -6.08 8.01 2.90
N GLY A 57 -6.29 9.32 2.66
CA GLY A 57 -7.18 10.15 3.50
C GLY A 57 -6.64 10.46 4.90
N ALA A 58 -5.39 10.09 5.21
CA ALA A 58 -4.73 10.43 6.48
C ALA A 58 -4.19 11.87 6.48
N LEU A 59 -4.22 12.54 5.35
CA LEU A 59 -3.84 13.93 5.13
C LEU A 59 -4.78 14.55 4.11
N ILE A 60 -5.34 15.71 4.43
CA ILE A 60 -6.11 16.50 3.46
C ILE A 60 -5.14 17.41 2.70
N PRO A 61 -4.99 17.27 1.37
CA PRO A 61 -4.18 18.19 0.57
C PRO A 61 -4.75 19.60 0.60
N ASP A 62 -3.90 20.59 0.38
CA ASP A 62 -4.34 22.00 0.32
C ASP A 62 -4.90 22.34 -1.06
N SER A 63 -4.42 21.65 -2.11
CA SER A 63 -4.94 21.75 -3.49
C SER A 63 -4.60 20.50 -4.30
N GLY A 64 -5.16 20.40 -5.50
CA GLY A 64 -5.05 19.26 -6.39
C GLY A 64 -6.25 18.33 -6.27
N GLU A 65 -6.22 17.25 -7.05
CA GLU A 65 -7.34 16.33 -7.18
C GLU A 65 -6.88 14.87 -7.04
N ILE A 66 -7.74 14.05 -6.45
CA ILE A 66 -7.59 12.59 -6.41
C ILE A 66 -8.76 11.98 -7.17
N HIS A 67 -8.48 11.07 -8.08
CA HIS A 67 -9.48 10.32 -8.83
C HIS A 67 -9.31 8.82 -8.56
N LEU A 68 -10.43 8.15 -8.34
CA LEU A 68 -10.52 6.70 -8.18
C LEU A 68 -11.49 6.16 -9.24
N ASP A 69 -11.03 5.26 -10.11
CA ASP A 69 -11.78 4.77 -11.28
C ASP A 69 -12.33 5.91 -12.15
N GLY A 70 -11.52 6.94 -12.38
CA GLY A 70 -11.87 8.12 -13.17
C GLY A 70 -12.82 9.11 -12.49
N ARG A 71 -13.29 8.85 -11.27
CA ARG A 71 -14.17 9.74 -10.51
C ARG A 71 -13.37 10.50 -9.47
N GLN A 72 -13.57 11.80 -9.40
CA GLN A 72 -12.95 12.61 -8.36
C GLN A 72 -13.48 12.21 -6.98
N VAL A 73 -12.57 12.02 -6.02
CA VAL A 73 -12.86 11.66 -4.64
C VAL A 73 -12.19 12.63 -3.68
N HIS A 74 -12.82 12.83 -2.53
CA HIS A 74 -12.29 13.66 -1.46
C HIS A 74 -12.39 12.87 -0.15
N PHE A 75 -11.27 12.43 0.37
CA PHE A 75 -11.22 11.70 1.63
C PHE A 75 -10.97 12.67 2.79
N ARG A 76 -11.87 12.71 3.75
CA ARG A 76 -11.75 13.51 4.98
C ARG A 76 -11.00 12.76 6.08
N ASN A 77 -10.94 11.44 5.98
CA ASN A 77 -10.28 10.55 6.93
C ASN A 77 -9.96 9.19 6.26
N PRO A 78 -9.08 8.37 6.89
CA PRO A 78 -8.69 7.06 6.33
C PRO A 78 -9.86 6.05 6.20
N MET A 79 -10.92 6.21 6.98
CA MET A 79 -12.08 5.32 6.90
C MET A 79 -12.79 5.48 5.56
N GLU A 80 -12.98 6.71 5.08
CA GLU A 80 -13.59 6.98 3.77
C GLU A 80 -12.76 6.40 2.62
N ALA A 81 -11.43 6.47 2.68
CA ALA A 81 -10.55 5.84 1.69
C ALA A 81 -10.68 4.30 1.70
N ARG A 82 -10.76 3.70 2.91
CA ARG A 82 -11.00 2.25 3.07
C ARG A 82 -12.36 1.81 2.54
N GLU A 83 -13.41 2.58 2.79
CA GLU A 83 -14.76 2.32 2.27
C GLU A 83 -14.80 2.43 0.74
N ALA A 84 -13.99 3.33 0.16
CA ALA A 84 -13.81 3.45 -1.28
C ALA A 84 -12.97 2.32 -1.91
N GLY A 85 -12.32 1.47 -1.09
CA GLY A 85 -11.54 0.30 -1.53
C GLY A 85 -10.02 0.49 -1.52
N ILE A 86 -9.51 1.56 -0.90
CA ILE A 86 -8.07 1.81 -0.74
C ILE A 86 -7.63 1.31 0.64
N GLU A 87 -6.86 0.24 0.69
CA GLU A 87 -6.28 -0.27 1.93
C GLU A 87 -4.81 0.16 2.05
N THR A 88 -4.41 0.58 3.25
CA THR A 88 -3.04 1.04 3.52
C THR A 88 -2.42 0.29 4.69
N VAL A 89 -1.23 -0.26 4.46
CA VAL A 89 -0.33 -0.78 5.49
C VAL A 89 0.78 0.24 5.70
N TYR A 90 0.76 0.90 6.84
CA TYR A 90 1.80 1.85 7.22
C TYR A 90 3.03 1.14 7.79
N GLN A 91 4.18 1.80 7.77
CA GLN A 91 5.45 1.32 8.32
C GLN A 91 5.30 0.82 9.78
N THR A 92 4.55 1.52 10.61
CA THR A 92 4.14 1.02 11.93
C THR A 92 2.95 0.09 11.73
N LEU A 93 3.18 -1.23 11.84
CA LEU A 93 2.13 -2.21 11.64
C LEU A 93 0.95 -1.96 12.57
N ALA A 94 -0.20 -1.66 12.00
CA ALA A 94 -1.44 -1.52 12.74
C ALA A 94 -2.04 -2.91 13.06
N VAL A 95 -1.27 -3.76 13.74
CA VAL A 95 -1.71 -5.05 14.28
C VAL A 95 -1.83 -4.95 15.80
N ALA A 96 -2.83 -5.57 16.38
CA ALA A 96 -3.02 -5.68 17.82
C ALA A 96 -2.28 -6.93 18.33
N PRO A 97 -1.16 -6.80 19.08
CA PRO A 97 -0.31 -7.94 19.43
C PRO A 97 -1.03 -9.03 20.24
N GLY A 98 -1.89 -8.63 21.17
CA GLY A 98 -2.63 -9.55 22.04
C GLY A 98 -3.85 -10.22 21.40
N LEU A 99 -4.20 -9.85 20.16
CA LEU A 99 -5.27 -10.50 19.41
C LEU A 99 -4.72 -11.63 18.53
N ASP A 100 -5.56 -12.62 18.22
CA ASP A 100 -5.19 -13.68 17.28
C ASP A 100 -5.17 -13.16 15.83
N ILE A 101 -4.66 -14.00 14.91
CA ILE A 101 -4.53 -13.64 13.49
C ILE A 101 -5.90 -13.34 12.89
N ALA A 102 -6.93 -14.11 13.20
CA ALA A 102 -8.26 -13.91 12.66
C ALA A 102 -8.87 -12.59 13.16
N ASP A 103 -8.77 -12.31 14.46
CA ASP A 103 -9.25 -11.04 15.03
C ASP A 103 -8.47 -9.84 14.43
N ASN A 104 -7.17 -9.99 14.17
CA ASN A 104 -6.37 -8.95 13.48
C ASN A 104 -6.78 -8.72 12.03
N LEU A 105 -7.11 -9.78 11.27
CA LEU A 105 -7.61 -9.61 9.91
C LEU A 105 -8.90 -8.78 9.89
N PHE A 106 -9.82 -9.06 10.81
CA PHE A 106 -11.13 -8.41 10.88
C PHE A 106 -11.16 -7.15 11.75
N LEU A 107 -10.02 -6.66 12.24
CA LEU A 107 -9.94 -5.49 13.12
C LEU A 107 -10.58 -4.25 12.47
N GLY A 108 -11.62 -3.72 13.15
CA GLY A 108 -12.45 -2.61 12.65
C GLY A 108 -13.49 -3.03 11.58
N ARG A 109 -13.64 -4.34 11.33
CA ARG A 109 -14.64 -4.94 10.42
C ARG A 109 -15.19 -6.24 10.99
N GLU A 110 -15.26 -6.31 12.32
CA GLU A 110 -15.70 -7.48 13.04
C GLU A 110 -17.11 -7.87 12.62
N GLN A 111 -17.27 -9.15 12.31
CA GLN A 111 -18.57 -9.69 11.92
C GLN A 111 -19.36 -10.12 13.16
N ARG A 112 -20.61 -9.70 13.21
CA ARG A 112 -21.53 -10.03 14.30
C ARG A 112 -22.39 -11.23 13.91
N ARG A 113 -22.82 -11.98 14.92
CA ARG A 113 -23.80 -13.06 14.74
C ARG A 113 -25.11 -12.52 14.16
N SER A 114 -25.80 -13.34 13.41
CA SER A 114 -27.16 -13.03 12.94
C SER A 114 -28.16 -13.04 14.08
N GLY A 115 -29.27 -12.31 13.91
CA GLY A 115 -30.38 -12.25 14.87
C GLY A 115 -30.07 -11.42 16.12
N PRO A 116 -30.86 -11.59 17.20
CA PRO A 116 -30.78 -10.78 18.42
C PRO A 116 -29.43 -10.81 19.13
N LEU A 117 -28.70 -11.92 19.03
CA LEU A 117 -27.34 -12.05 19.59
C LEU A 117 -26.35 -11.09 18.98
N GLY A 118 -26.44 -10.82 17.70
CA GLY A 118 -25.57 -9.86 17.02
C GLY A 118 -26.10 -8.43 17.05
N SER A 119 -27.40 -8.22 16.89
CA SER A 119 -27.97 -6.86 16.81
C SER A 119 -28.05 -6.19 18.19
N VAL A 120 -28.56 -6.91 19.23
CA VAL A 120 -28.76 -6.38 20.58
C VAL A 120 -27.52 -6.58 21.44
N PHE A 121 -27.01 -7.83 21.52
CA PHE A 121 -25.89 -8.18 22.41
C PHE A 121 -24.52 -7.94 21.75
N ARG A 122 -24.48 -7.52 20.48
CA ARG A 122 -23.25 -7.21 19.70
C ARG A 122 -22.21 -8.35 19.70
N MET A 123 -22.67 -9.61 19.84
CA MET A 123 -21.80 -10.79 19.87
C MET A 123 -21.13 -11.01 18.52
N LEU A 124 -19.82 -11.21 18.54
CA LEU A 124 -19.01 -11.49 17.35
C LEU A 124 -19.21 -12.92 16.85
N ASP A 125 -19.22 -13.10 15.54
CA ASP A 125 -19.17 -14.42 14.90
C ASP A 125 -17.73 -14.88 14.66
N ARG A 126 -17.04 -15.19 15.76
CA ARG A 126 -15.65 -15.65 15.71
C ARG A 126 -15.44 -16.91 14.88
N LYS A 127 -16.46 -17.80 14.81
CA LYS A 127 -16.38 -19.02 14.01
C LYS A 127 -16.30 -18.68 12.52
N HIS A 128 -17.18 -17.80 12.07
CA HIS A 128 -17.19 -17.33 10.70
C HIS A 128 -15.92 -16.53 10.37
N MET A 129 -15.54 -15.57 11.21
CA MET A 129 -14.29 -14.79 11.04
C MET A 129 -13.05 -15.69 10.90
N ARG A 130 -12.92 -16.74 11.74
CA ARG A 130 -11.80 -17.70 11.64
C ARG A 130 -11.85 -18.54 10.37
N SER A 131 -13.02 -18.92 9.89
CA SER A 131 -13.18 -19.64 8.63
C SER A 131 -12.73 -18.78 7.44
N GLU A 132 -13.21 -17.55 7.37
CA GLU A 132 -12.86 -16.59 6.34
C GLU A 132 -11.37 -16.22 6.40
N ALA A 133 -10.82 -16.00 7.61
CA ALA A 133 -9.40 -15.74 7.78
C ALA A 133 -8.53 -16.87 7.21
N ARG A 134 -8.89 -18.14 7.48
CA ARG A 134 -8.17 -19.29 6.87
C ARG A 134 -8.26 -19.28 5.36
N ARG A 135 -9.43 -18.98 4.81
CA ARG A 135 -9.63 -18.90 3.36
C ARG A 135 -8.72 -17.84 2.75
N HIS A 136 -8.73 -16.62 3.26
CA HIS A 136 -7.90 -15.52 2.77
C HIS A 136 -6.40 -15.83 2.88
N MET A 137 -5.95 -16.40 4.01
CA MET A 137 -4.55 -16.78 4.20
C MET A 137 -4.12 -17.91 3.23
N SER A 138 -4.99 -18.90 3.01
CA SER A 138 -4.74 -19.98 2.06
C SER A 138 -4.69 -19.48 0.62
N GLU A 139 -5.63 -18.64 0.24
CA GLU A 139 -5.66 -18.00 -1.09
C GLU A 139 -4.38 -17.21 -1.35
N LEU A 140 -3.82 -16.52 -0.36
CA LEU A 140 -2.57 -15.76 -0.44
C LEU A 140 -1.30 -16.61 -0.32
N GLY A 141 -1.43 -17.94 -0.28
CA GLY A 141 -0.28 -18.84 -0.16
C GLY A 141 0.46 -18.74 1.18
N ILE A 142 -0.14 -18.12 2.20
CA ILE A 142 0.47 -17.96 3.53
C ILE A 142 0.26 -19.22 4.37
N GLY A 143 0.66 -20.38 3.85
CA GLY A 143 0.50 -21.67 4.54
C GLY A 143 1.39 -21.85 5.77
N THR A 144 2.33 -20.95 6.02
CA THR A 144 3.22 -21.02 7.22
C THR A 144 2.52 -20.61 8.51
N LEU A 145 1.33 -19.98 8.43
CA LEU A 145 0.52 -19.57 9.57
C LEU A 145 -0.64 -20.56 9.78
N GLN A 146 -0.32 -21.80 10.19
CA GLN A 146 -1.30 -22.88 10.34
C GLN A 146 -2.32 -22.63 11.45
N ASN A 147 -1.92 -21.91 12.52
CA ASN A 147 -2.78 -21.64 13.66
C ASN A 147 -3.34 -20.21 13.63
N ILE A 148 -4.48 -20.03 13.00
CA ILE A 148 -5.20 -18.74 12.91
C ILE A 148 -5.59 -18.17 14.29
N GLY A 149 -5.70 -19.02 15.31
CA GLY A 149 -5.97 -18.61 16.69
C GLY A 149 -4.71 -18.23 17.49
N GLN A 150 -3.53 -18.20 16.86
CA GLN A 150 -2.29 -17.79 17.50
C GLN A 150 -2.23 -16.27 17.68
N ALA A 151 -1.81 -15.80 18.87
CA ALA A 151 -1.62 -14.38 19.13
C ALA A 151 -0.51 -13.79 18.24
N VAL A 152 -0.76 -12.61 17.67
CA VAL A 152 0.17 -11.97 16.73
C VAL A 152 1.50 -11.60 17.37
N GLU A 153 1.55 -11.37 18.68
CA GLU A 153 2.80 -11.10 19.40
C GLU A 153 3.80 -12.27 19.35
N SER A 154 3.32 -13.52 19.22
CA SER A 154 4.16 -14.72 19.13
C SER A 154 4.74 -14.94 17.71
N LEU A 155 4.34 -14.14 16.73
CA LEU A 155 4.80 -14.24 15.36
C LEU A 155 6.16 -13.55 15.17
N SER A 156 6.96 -14.04 14.21
CA SER A 156 8.15 -13.30 13.74
C SER A 156 7.78 -11.98 13.06
N GLY A 157 8.73 -11.06 12.91
CA GLY A 157 8.51 -9.78 12.21
C GLY A 157 7.92 -9.97 10.80
N GLY A 158 8.50 -10.90 10.02
CA GLY A 158 8.01 -11.21 8.68
C GLY A 158 6.60 -11.84 8.68
N GLN A 159 6.27 -12.65 9.67
CA GLN A 159 4.93 -13.21 9.81
C GLN A 159 3.90 -12.13 10.17
N ARG A 160 4.24 -11.20 11.08
CA ARG A 160 3.38 -10.05 11.38
C ARG A 160 3.14 -9.18 10.15
N GLN A 161 4.19 -8.94 9.35
CA GLN A 161 4.08 -8.22 8.10
C GLN A 161 3.17 -8.94 7.10
N ALA A 162 3.31 -10.27 6.97
CA ALA A 162 2.44 -11.08 6.12
C ALA A 162 0.95 -10.99 6.55
N VAL A 163 0.67 -10.98 7.86
CA VAL A 163 -0.70 -10.76 8.37
C VAL A 163 -1.23 -9.36 7.98
N ALA A 164 -0.40 -8.32 8.08
CA ALA A 164 -0.81 -6.96 7.72
C ALA A 164 -1.09 -6.82 6.20
N VAL A 165 -0.22 -7.40 5.34
CA VAL A 165 -0.44 -7.44 3.90
C VAL A 165 -1.66 -8.29 3.54
N ALA A 166 -1.83 -9.46 4.18
CA ALA A 166 -3.01 -10.30 3.97
C ALA A 166 -4.31 -9.58 4.32
N ARG A 167 -4.32 -8.82 5.43
CA ARG A 167 -5.49 -8.00 5.80
C ARG A 167 -5.82 -6.98 4.71
N SER A 168 -4.82 -6.26 4.21
CA SER A 168 -5.06 -5.26 3.16
C SER A 168 -5.54 -5.91 1.85
N ALA A 169 -5.01 -7.06 1.48
CA ALA A 169 -5.43 -7.80 0.29
C ALA A 169 -6.82 -8.45 0.44
N ALA A 170 -7.19 -8.89 1.65
CA ALA A 170 -8.49 -9.48 1.92
C ALA A 170 -9.65 -8.48 1.80
N PHE A 171 -9.39 -7.21 2.10
CA PHE A 171 -10.39 -6.16 2.14
C PHE A 171 -10.17 -5.03 1.14
N GLY A 172 -8.96 -4.91 0.58
CA GLY A 172 -8.69 -4.02 -0.55
C GLY A 172 -9.45 -4.50 -1.77
N SER A 173 -10.30 -3.64 -2.32
CA SER A 173 -11.09 -3.98 -3.49
C SER A 173 -10.61 -3.26 -4.75
N LYS A 174 -9.81 -2.19 -4.60
CA LYS A 174 -9.33 -1.36 -5.70
C LYS A 174 -7.84 -1.10 -5.66
N VAL A 175 -7.27 -0.73 -4.50
CA VAL A 175 -5.86 -0.36 -4.36
C VAL A 175 -5.32 -0.82 -3.01
N VAL A 176 -4.10 -1.35 -3.03
CA VAL A 176 -3.33 -1.64 -1.81
C VAL A 176 -2.10 -0.73 -1.77
N ILE A 177 -1.90 -0.03 -0.67
CA ILE A 177 -0.74 0.82 -0.42
C ILE A 177 0.09 0.18 0.69
N LEU A 178 1.39 -0.05 0.43
CA LEU A 178 2.33 -0.67 1.36
C LEU A 178 3.49 0.27 1.61
N ASP A 179 3.62 0.76 2.85
CA ASP A 179 4.67 1.68 3.25
C ASP A 179 5.78 0.91 3.97
N GLU A 180 6.94 0.76 3.31
CA GLU A 180 8.13 0.06 3.79
C GLU A 180 7.88 -1.39 4.28
N PRO A 181 7.19 -2.24 3.51
CA PRO A 181 6.73 -3.54 3.97
C PRO A 181 7.86 -4.54 4.26
N THR A 182 9.07 -4.28 3.82
CA THR A 182 10.24 -5.15 4.04
C THR A 182 11.27 -4.54 4.99
N ALA A 183 10.98 -3.37 5.59
CA ALA A 183 11.89 -2.73 6.54
C ALA A 183 12.11 -3.63 7.77
N ALA A 184 13.36 -3.68 8.23
CA ALA A 184 13.77 -4.47 9.40
C ALA A 184 13.51 -5.99 9.31
N LEU A 185 13.31 -6.53 8.11
CA LEU A 185 13.19 -7.97 7.86
C LEU A 185 14.53 -8.57 7.38
N GLY A 186 14.79 -9.81 7.76
CA GLY A 186 15.87 -10.59 7.18
C GLY A 186 15.60 -10.91 5.70
N VAL A 187 16.64 -11.35 4.97
CA VAL A 187 16.54 -11.62 3.52
C VAL A 187 15.43 -12.62 3.18
N LYS A 188 15.33 -13.72 3.94
CA LYS A 188 14.31 -14.76 3.69
C LYS A 188 12.89 -14.25 3.92
N GLU A 189 12.67 -13.50 4.99
CA GLU A 189 11.39 -12.91 5.34
C GLU A 189 11.00 -11.82 4.33
N GLY A 190 11.95 -10.98 3.94
CA GLY A 190 11.77 -9.95 2.91
C GLY A 190 11.30 -10.56 1.59
N ASN A 191 11.99 -11.60 1.10
CA ASN A 191 11.61 -12.26 -0.15
C ASN A 191 10.20 -12.89 -0.09
N ARG A 192 9.79 -13.43 1.06
CA ARG A 192 8.41 -13.94 1.23
C ARG A 192 7.38 -12.83 1.14
N VAL A 193 7.66 -11.66 1.74
CA VAL A 193 6.77 -10.49 1.65
C VAL A 193 6.72 -9.96 0.21
N LEU A 194 7.85 -9.92 -0.51
CA LEU A 194 7.87 -9.53 -1.92
C LEU A 194 7.05 -10.48 -2.79
N GLN A 195 7.16 -11.80 -2.56
CA GLN A 195 6.33 -12.78 -3.27
C GLN A 195 4.84 -12.54 -2.98
N LEU A 196 4.46 -12.30 -1.72
CA LEU A 196 3.08 -11.99 -1.36
C LEU A 196 2.56 -10.71 -2.05
N ILE A 197 3.40 -9.71 -2.22
CA ILE A 197 3.04 -8.48 -2.96
C ILE A 197 2.76 -8.79 -4.44
N ARG A 198 3.56 -9.66 -5.07
CA ARG A 198 3.29 -10.14 -6.43
C ARG A 198 1.98 -10.91 -6.50
N ASP A 199 1.73 -11.81 -5.55
CA ASP A 199 0.50 -12.61 -5.50
C ASP A 199 -0.75 -11.70 -5.37
N VAL A 200 -0.65 -10.60 -4.63
CA VAL A 200 -1.71 -9.57 -4.51
C VAL A 200 -1.95 -8.90 -5.87
N ARG A 201 -0.89 -8.44 -6.55
CA ARG A 201 -0.99 -7.85 -7.89
C ARG A 201 -1.58 -8.83 -8.90
N ASP A 202 -1.13 -10.09 -8.90
CA ASP A 202 -1.55 -11.12 -9.86
C ASP A 202 -3.03 -11.50 -9.71
N ARG A 203 -3.64 -11.15 -8.58
CA ARG A 203 -5.10 -11.23 -8.36
C ARG A 203 -5.87 -10.03 -8.89
N GLY A 204 -5.18 -9.11 -9.56
CA GLY A 204 -5.78 -7.91 -10.15
C GLY A 204 -5.84 -6.71 -9.22
N LEU A 205 -5.28 -6.78 -8.00
CA LEU A 205 -5.20 -5.64 -7.10
C LEU A 205 -3.91 -4.85 -7.36
N PRO A 206 -4.00 -3.63 -7.92
CA PRO A 206 -2.83 -2.78 -8.10
C PRO A 206 -2.25 -2.34 -6.76
N VAL A 207 -0.92 -2.26 -6.71
CA VAL A 207 -0.17 -1.99 -5.48
C VAL A 207 0.69 -0.74 -5.63
N ILE A 208 0.61 0.16 -4.66
CA ILE A 208 1.63 1.20 -4.44
C ILE A 208 2.60 0.67 -3.38
N LEU A 209 3.87 0.55 -3.74
CA LEU A 209 4.94 0.10 -2.87
C LEU A 209 5.89 1.25 -2.56
N ILE A 210 5.93 1.72 -1.33
CA ILE A 210 6.97 2.66 -0.89
C ILE A 210 8.12 1.85 -0.32
N SER A 211 9.32 2.06 -0.83
CA SER A 211 10.52 1.46 -0.28
C SER A 211 11.77 2.27 -0.59
N HIS A 212 12.73 2.22 0.33
CA HIS A 212 14.10 2.71 0.12
C HIS A 212 15.06 1.56 -0.24
N ASN A 213 14.60 0.31 -0.21
CA ASN A 213 15.38 -0.87 -0.59
C ASN A 213 15.34 -1.04 -2.12
N MET A 214 16.31 -0.46 -2.80
CA MET A 214 16.36 -0.43 -4.28
C MET A 214 16.38 -1.83 -4.91
N PRO A 215 17.15 -2.83 -4.40
CA PRO A 215 17.04 -4.21 -4.88
C PRO A 215 15.62 -4.74 -4.87
N HIS A 216 14.87 -4.58 -3.79
CA HIS A 216 13.49 -5.04 -3.68
C HIS A 216 12.56 -4.30 -4.66
N VAL A 217 12.75 -2.98 -4.81
CA VAL A 217 11.99 -2.17 -5.78
C VAL A 217 12.19 -2.69 -7.20
N PHE A 218 13.46 -2.87 -7.62
CA PHE A 218 13.80 -3.33 -8.97
C PHE A 218 13.37 -4.77 -9.24
N GLU A 219 13.22 -5.57 -8.18
CA GLU A 219 12.77 -6.96 -8.29
C GLU A 219 11.26 -7.07 -8.56
N VAL A 220 10.43 -6.19 -7.98
CA VAL A 220 8.96 -6.39 -8.00
C VAL A 220 8.18 -5.33 -8.75
N ALA A 221 8.71 -4.12 -8.94
CA ALA A 221 7.99 -3.02 -9.53
C ALA A 221 7.85 -3.15 -11.06
N ASP A 222 6.67 -2.83 -11.57
CA ASP A 222 6.43 -2.67 -13.01
C ASP A 222 6.86 -1.26 -13.45
N ARG A 223 6.54 -0.25 -12.61
CA ARG A 223 6.95 1.15 -12.79
C ARG A 223 7.47 1.73 -11.47
N ILE A 224 8.36 2.70 -11.58
CA ILE A 224 9.01 3.37 -10.45
C ILE A 224 8.75 4.87 -10.56
N HIS A 225 7.97 5.40 -9.64
CA HIS A 225 7.75 6.83 -9.45
C HIS A 225 8.87 7.39 -8.58
N ILE A 226 9.63 8.35 -9.11
CA ILE A 226 10.69 9.03 -8.37
C ILE A 226 10.15 10.35 -7.83
N GLN A 227 10.01 10.42 -6.51
CA GLN A 227 9.58 11.62 -5.78
C GLN A 227 10.80 12.39 -5.30
N ARG A 228 10.87 13.69 -5.61
CA ARG A 228 11.96 14.56 -5.18
C ARG A 228 11.45 15.96 -4.85
N LEU A 229 11.84 16.50 -3.70
CA LEU A 229 11.48 17.86 -3.26
C LEU A 229 9.97 18.16 -3.36
N GLY A 230 9.14 17.20 -2.96
CA GLY A 230 7.68 17.34 -3.00
C GLY A 230 7.03 17.12 -4.37
N ARG A 231 7.80 16.87 -5.44
CA ARG A 231 7.32 16.74 -6.83
C ARG A 231 7.62 15.36 -7.41
N ARG A 232 6.87 14.95 -8.40
CA ARG A 232 7.23 13.84 -9.27
C ARG A 232 8.40 14.29 -10.16
N ALA A 233 9.59 13.72 -9.96
CA ALA A 233 10.73 13.98 -10.85
C ALA A 233 10.53 13.27 -12.19
N THR A 234 10.17 11.99 -12.15
CA THR A 234 9.89 11.17 -13.34
C THR A 234 9.22 9.85 -12.94
N VAL A 235 8.80 9.10 -13.94
CA VAL A 235 8.42 7.68 -13.81
C VAL A 235 9.29 6.87 -14.76
N ILE A 236 9.93 5.82 -14.27
CA ILE A 236 10.79 4.92 -15.02
C ILE A 236 10.32 3.47 -14.87
N THR A 237 10.92 2.55 -15.61
CA THR A 237 10.72 1.12 -15.42
C THR A 237 12.05 0.43 -15.09
N PRO A 238 12.04 -0.70 -14.33
CA PRO A 238 13.27 -1.49 -14.10
C PRO A 238 13.94 -1.99 -15.40
N LYS A 239 13.17 -2.06 -16.50
CA LYS A 239 13.67 -2.47 -17.82
C LYS A 239 14.37 -1.34 -18.57
N SER A 240 13.96 -0.09 -18.33
CA SER A 240 14.48 1.08 -19.07
C SER A 240 15.67 1.75 -18.38
N HIS A 241 15.82 1.57 -17.08
CA HIS A 241 16.85 2.23 -16.28
C HIS A 241 17.49 1.25 -15.29
N SER A 242 18.76 1.43 -15.04
CA SER A 242 19.48 0.73 -13.98
C SER A 242 19.17 1.32 -12.60
N MET A 243 19.47 0.55 -11.56
CA MET A 243 19.34 1.01 -10.18
C MET A 243 20.19 2.26 -9.90
N SER A 244 21.41 2.33 -10.44
CA SER A 244 22.32 3.47 -10.28
C SER A 244 21.76 4.74 -10.92
N GLU A 245 21.14 4.64 -12.11
CA GLU A 245 20.48 5.77 -12.76
C GLU A 245 19.27 6.26 -11.96
N ALA A 246 18.43 5.33 -11.45
CA ALA A 246 17.31 5.69 -10.59
C ALA A 246 17.76 6.44 -9.33
N VAL A 247 18.83 5.97 -8.68
CA VAL A 247 19.42 6.66 -7.51
C VAL A 247 19.98 8.02 -7.88
N ALA A 248 20.66 8.14 -9.02
CA ALA A 248 21.20 9.42 -9.49
C ALA A 248 20.09 10.46 -9.75
N ILE A 249 18.98 10.06 -10.36
CA ILE A 249 17.80 10.92 -10.54
C ILE A 249 17.17 11.29 -9.20
N MET A 250 17.02 10.30 -8.30
CA MET A 250 16.42 10.47 -6.99
C MET A 250 17.18 11.51 -6.14
N THR A 251 18.51 11.45 -6.15
CA THR A 251 19.38 12.39 -5.40
C THR A 251 19.61 13.71 -6.13
N GLY A 252 19.30 13.77 -7.43
CA GLY A 252 19.52 14.93 -8.30
C GLY A 252 20.94 15.01 -8.86
N ALA A 253 21.70 13.92 -8.79
CA ALA A 253 23.00 13.80 -9.45
C ALA A 253 22.88 13.66 -10.97
N ALA A 254 21.71 13.23 -11.47
CA ALA A 254 21.35 13.24 -12.87
C ALA A 254 19.99 13.91 -13.09
N PRO A 255 19.79 14.62 -14.22
CA PRO A 255 18.48 15.15 -14.58
C PRO A 255 17.51 14.00 -14.90
N PRO A 256 16.19 14.20 -14.68
CA PRO A 256 15.19 13.24 -15.13
C PRO A 256 15.21 13.15 -16.67
N PRO A 257 14.87 11.99 -17.25
CA PRO A 257 14.78 11.84 -18.69
C PRO A 257 13.75 12.81 -19.29
N PRO A 258 13.97 13.34 -20.51
CA PRO A 258 13.13 14.37 -21.12
C PRO A 258 11.69 13.91 -21.42
N HIS A 259 11.44 12.60 -21.40
CA HIS A 259 10.10 12.00 -21.56
C HIS A 259 9.84 11.03 -20.40
N ALA A 260 9.10 11.52 -19.39
CA ALA A 260 8.51 10.62 -18.40
C ALA A 260 7.46 9.72 -19.08
N VAL A 261 7.62 8.44 -18.92
CA VAL A 261 6.66 7.43 -19.40
C VAL A 261 5.36 7.49 -18.62
#